data_1ebe1aced08f94eb66815b6cbce0a356
#
_entry.id   1ebe1aced08f94eb66815b6cbce0a356
#
_cell.length_a   1.000
_cell.length_b   1.000
_cell.length_c   1.000
_cell.angle_alpha   90.00
_cell.angle_beta   90.00
_cell.angle_gamma   90.00
#
_symmetry.space_group_name_H-M   'P 1'
#
loop_
_entity.id
_entity.type
_entity.pdbx_description
1 polymer ?
#
loop_
_entity_poly.entity_id
_entity_poly.type
_entity_poly.pdbx_seq_one_letter_code
_entity_poly.pdbx_strand_id
1 'polypeptide(L)'
;MPRAAVIQLFHEANAFTPVKANYDGFLSAQYFQGEDVRREFGSTSNWLGGVTEALDEAGYEIAYGVCTGCLPGGTLEAESYHRIVAEIIRSLEHIAANGPIDVVALLLHGALVVEGVTTPETDLARKVRKIVGPDVRIAVPLDFHANVEPMLPQVVDVVIGGKLYPHADTHARGKKLMQLTLDPTAWRTRRFRLPVAAPMSAQTSDAEPFKSLVALSNEIELRGGLADVVVMGGF
;
A
#
# COMPACT_ATOMS: atom_id res chain seq x y z
N MET A 1 3.50 24.36 -7.88
CA MET A 1 3.98 23.37 -6.91
C MET A 1 3.53 22.00 -7.41
N PRO A 2 4.36 20.97 -7.41
CA PRO A 2 3.91 19.65 -7.82
C PRO A 2 2.86 19.13 -6.83
N ARG A 3 1.97 18.24 -7.30
CA ARG A 3 0.82 17.80 -6.51
C ARG A 3 0.73 16.30 -6.42
N ALA A 4 0.57 15.79 -5.19
CA ALA A 4 0.41 14.38 -4.89
C ALA A 4 -1.04 14.07 -4.48
N ALA A 5 -1.57 12.94 -4.95
CA ALA A 5 -2.81 12.37 -4.40
C ALA A 5 -2.47 11.20 -3.48
N VAL A 6 -3.09 11.16 -2.30
CA VAL A 6 -2.92 10.06 -1.32
C VAL A 6 -4.27 9.44 -1.05
N ILE A 7 -4.38 8.13 -1.28
CA ILE A 7 -5.59 7.33 -1.07
C ILE A 7 -5.23 5.98 -0.45
N GLN A 8 -6.14 5.38 0.30
CA GLN A 8 -5.88 4.10 0.98
C GLN A 8 -7.10 3.19 1.00
N LEU A 9 -6.84 1.88 0.79
CA LEU A 9 -7.74 0.78 1.13
C LEU A 9 -6.92 -0.30 1.85
N PHE A 10 -7.06 -0.41 3.16
CA PHE A 10 -6.23 -1.27 4.00
C PHE A 10 -7.08 -2.29 4.75
N HIS A 11 -6.90 -3.58 4.42
CA HIS A 11 -7.56 -4.68 5.12
C HIS A 11 -6.79 -5.98 4.94
N GLU A 12 -6.60 -6.68 6.05
CA GLU A 12 -5.99 -8.00 6.12
C GLU A 12 -7.09 -9.04 6.34
N ALA A 13 -7.31 -9.89 5.35
CA ALA A 13 -8.43 -10.82 5.35
C ALA A 13 -8.00 -12.26 5.57
N ASN A 14 -8.47 -12.87 6.67
CA ASN A 14 -8.40 -14.29 6.91
C ASN A 14 -9.62 -15.00 6.30
N ALA A 15 -9.42 -15.66 5.15
CA ALA A 15 -10.49 -16.33 4.42
C ALA A 15 -11.12 -17.53 5.16
N PHE A 16 -10.51 -18.00 6.25
CA PHE A 16 -11.06 -19.09 7.09
C PHE A 16 -11.98 -18.56 8.21
N THR A 17 -12.02 -17.25 8.42
CA THR A 17 -12.90 -16.62 9.41
C THR A 17 -14.35 -16.62 8.90
N PRO A 18 -15.32 -17.15 9.67
CA PRO A 18 -16.72 -17.22 9.23
C PRO A 18 -17.41 -15.85 9.22
N VAL A 19 -16.91 -14.88 9.98
CA VAL A 19 -17.47 -13.53 10.05
C VAL A 19 -16.82 -12.67 8.96
N LYS A 20 -17.63 -12.15 8.06
CA LYS A 20 -17.18 -11.28 6.97
C LYS A 20 -16.89 -9.88 7.46
N ALA A 21 -15.95 -9.21 6.79
CA ALA A 21 -15.79 -7.77 6.89
C ALA A 21 -16.85 -7.08 6.00
N ASN A 22 -17.31 -5.93 6.45
CA ASN A 22 -18.30 -5.12 5.74
C ASN A 22 -18.00 -3.62 5.82
N TYR A 23 -18.80 -2.82 5.12
CA TYR A 23 -18.60 -1.37 5.06
C TYR A 23 -18.61 -0.69 6.43
N ASP A 24 -19.51 -1.11 7.35
CA ASP A 24 -19.59 -0.53 8.69
C ASP A 24 -18.33 -0.80 9.52
N GLY A 25 -17.64 -1.93 9.28
CA GLY A 25 -16.34 -2.22 9.87
C GLY A 25 -15.27 -1.19 9.49
N PHE A 26 -15.26 -0.73 8.24
CA PHE A 26 -14.36 0.33 7.80
C PHE A 26 -14.74 1.69 8.40
N LEU A 27 -16.03 2.04 8.43
CA LEU A 27 -16.50 3.28 9.05
C LEU A 27 -16.13 3.36 10.52
N SER A 28 -16.22 2.26 11.24
CA SER A 28 -15.96 2.22 12.68
C SER A 28 -14.48 2.16 13.04
N ALA A 29 -13.64 1.62 12.15
CA ALA A 29 -12.21 1.47 12.41
C ALA A 29 -11.40 2.67 11.90
N GLN A 30 -11.48 2.93 10.60
CA GLN A 30 -10.75 4.02 9.96
C GLN A 30 -11.46 4.46 8.67
N TYR A 31 -11.98 5.68 8.64
CA TYR A 31 -12.53 6.28 7.43
C TYR A 31 -12.35 7.80 7.48
N PHE A 32 -11.35 8.30 6.74
CA PHE A 32 -11.00 9.72 6.70
C PHE A 32 -10.84 10.18 5.26
N GLN A 33 -11.00 11.49 5.01
CA GLN A 33 -10.69 12.09 3.71
C GLN A 33 -10.28 13.55 3.87
N GLY A 34 -9.58 14.09 2.87
CA GLY A 34 -9.11 15.48 2.89
C GLY A 34 -8.19 15.75 4.06
N GLU A 35 -8.29 16.94 4.63
CA GLU A 35 -7.41 17.39 5.74
C GLU A 35 -7.56 16.55 7.02
N ASP A 36 -8.65 15.80 7.18
CA ASP A 36 -8.79 14.91 8.32
C ASP A 36 -7.75 13.78 8.29
N VAL A 37 -7.36 13.31 7.10
CA VAL A 37 -6.27 12.33 6.95
C VAL A 37 -4.95 12.89 7.47
N ARG A 38 -4.61 14.13 7.09
CA ARG A 38 -3.39 14.80 7.56
C ARG A 38 -3.42 14.97 9.08
N ARG A 39 -4.54 15.43 9.62
CA ARG A 39 -4.68 15.67 11.07
C ARG A 39 -4.50 14.39 11.87
N GLU A 40 -5.08 13.28 11.42
CA GLU A 40 -5.06 12.01 12.15
C GLU A 40 -3.75 11.23 11.95
N PHE A 41 -3.16 11.27 10.75
CA PHE A 41 -2.07 10.38 10.36
C PHE A 41 -0.78 11.08 9.93
N GLY A 42 -0.80 12.36 9.61
CA GLY A 42 0.33 13.07 9.01
C GLY A 42 1.61 13.06 9.84
N SER A 43 1.50 12.93 11.17
CA SER A 43 2.64 12.85 12.11
C SER A 43 2.78 11.50 12.81
N THR A 44 2.08 10.46 12.34
CA THR A 44 2.12 9.14 12.96
C THR A 44 3.28 8.28 12.43
N SER A 45 3.71 7.29 13.22
CA SER A 45 4.79 6.36 12.86
C SER A 45 4.30 5.22 11.96
N ASN A 46 3.35 5.48 11.04
CA ASN A 46 2.81 4.50 10.11
C ASN A 46 3.11 4.85 8.64
N TRP A 47 2.58 4.07 7.70
CA TRP A 47 2.74 4.29 6.26
C TRP A 47 2.30 5.68 5.82
N LEU A 48 1.13 6.15 6.24
CA LEU A 48 0.58 7.48 5.88
C LEU A 48 1.49 8.60 6.38
N GLY A 49 1.98 8.51 7.64
CA GLY A 49 2.89 9.50 8.18
C GLY A 49 4.21 9.56 7.40
N GLY A 50 4.80 8.42 7.07
CA GLY A 50 6.04 8.36 6.29
C GLY A 50 5.88 8.88 4.86
N VAL A 51 4.77 8.57 4.20
CA VAL A 51 4.42 9.11 2.87
C VAL A 51 4.22 10.62 2.93
N THR A 52 3.46 11.10 3.92
CA THR A 52 3.18 12.53 4.13
C THR A 52 4.48 13.30 4.34
N GLU A 53 5.33 12.86 5.27
CA GLU A 53 6.61 13.52 5.56
C GLU A 53 7.51 13.59 4.32
N ALA A 54 7.65 12.50 3.57
CA ALA A 54 8.49 12.49 2.36
C ALA A 54 7.97 13.42 1.26
N LEU A 55 6.65 13.54 1.09
CA LEU A 55 6.04 14.46 0.14
C LEU A 55 6.19 15.91 0.57
N ASP A 56 6.03 16.21 1.86
CA ASP A 56 6.28 17.55 2.43
C ASP A 56 7.74 17.96 2.25
N GLU A 57 8.70 17.07 2.57
CA GLU A 57 10.14 17.31 2.36
C GLU A 57 10.49 17.56 0.88
N ALA A 58 9.77 16.91 -0.05
CA ALA A 58 9.93 17.10 -1.49
C ALA A 58 9.17 18.32 -2.05
N GLY A 59 8.43 19.06 -1.22
CA GLY A 59 7.71 20.28 -1.60
C GLY A 59 6.45 20.05 -2.42
N TYR A 60 5.76 18.92 -2.23
CA TYR A 60 4.49 18.63 -2.87
C TYR A 60 3.31 19.22 -2.12
N GLU A 61 2.34 19.73 -2.86
CA GLU A 61 0.98 19.91 -2.34
C GLU A 61 0.32 18.52 -2.24
N ILE A 62 -0.18 18.16 -1.06
CA ILE A 62 -0.80 16.83 -0.85
C ILE A 62 -2.31 16.97 -0.81
N ALA A 63 -2.98 16.31 -1.76
CA ALA A 63 -4.43 16.18 -1.79
C ALA A 63 -4.81 14.78 -1.30
N TYR A 64 -5.44 14.70 -0.13
CA TYR A 64 -5.92 13.43 0.42
C TYR A 64 -7.31 13.12 -0.11
N GLY A 65 -7.47 11.94 -0.75
CA GLY A 65 -8.76 11.35 -1.02
C GLY A 65 -9.26 10.53 0.16
N VAL A 66 -10.07 9.51 -0.11
CA VAL A 66 -10.51 8.58 0.93
C VAL A 66 -9.35 7.68 1.35
N CYS A 67 -9.04 7.69 2.64
CA CYS A 67 -8.10 6.81 3.31
C CYS A 67 -8.86 5.97 4.34
N THR A 68 -9.10 4.71 4.01
CA THR A 68 -9.91 3.82 4.83
C THR A 68 -9.22 2.49 5.12
N GLY A 69 -9.56 1.89 6.24
CA GLY A 69 -9.06 0.60 6.65
C GLY A 69 -9.96 -0.08 7.67
N CYS A 70 -9.89 -1.40 7.72
CA CYS A 70 -10.59 -2.21 8.70
C CYS A 70 -9.57 -3.04 9.49
N LEU A 71 -9.92 -3.40 10.72
CA LEU A 71 -9.11 -4.34 11.50
C LEU A 71 -9.01 -5.69 10.77
N PRO A 72 -7.94 -6.48 11.02
CA PRO A 72 -7.83 -7.85 10.51
C PRO A 72 -9.10 -8.64 10.78
N GLY A 73 -9.66 -9.29 9.75
CA GLY A 73 -10.97 -9.94 9.86
C GLY A 73 -11.20 -10.95 8.74
N GLY A 74 -12.46 -11.23 8.44
CA GLY A 74 -12.83 -12.16 7.37
C GLY A 74 -12.81 -11.54 5.97
N THR A 75 -13.18 -12.35 4.99
CA THR A 75 -13.37 -11.92 3.61
C THR A 75 -14.31 -10.71 3.53
N LEU A 76 -13.94 -9.69 2.78
CA LEU A 76 -14.78 -8.51 2.57
C LEU A 76 -15.95 -8.82 1.64
N GLU A 77 -17.15 -8.41 2.02
CA GLU A 77 -18.35 -8.54 1.18
C GLU A 77 -18.18 -7.78 -0.14
N ALA A 78 -18.63 -8.36 -1.23
CA ALA A 78 -18.52 -7.76 -2.57
C ALA A 78 -19.19 -6.36 -2.67
N GLU A 79 -20.39 -6.21 -2.10
CA GLU A 79 -21.12 -4.93 -2.09
C GLU A 79 -20.33 -3.85 -1.33
N SER A 80 -19.80 -4.19 -0.16
CA SER A 80 -18.96 -3.31 0.66
C SER A 80 -17.71 -2.87 -0.08
N TYR A 81 -17.01 -3.81 -0.74
CA TYR A 81 -15.85 -3.51 -1.57
C TYR A 81 -16.18 -2.54 -2.70
N HIS A 82 -17.23 -2.82 -3.48
CA HIS A 82 -17.61 -1.96 -4.59
C HIS A 82 -18.00 -0.55 -4.14
N ARG A 83 -18.66 -0.44 -2.99
CA ARG A 83 -19.01 0.85 -2.39
C ARG A 83 -17.74 1.64 -1.99
N ILE A 84 -16.83 1.02 -1.24
CA ILE A 84 -15.58 1.65 -0.81
C ILE A 84 -14.75 2.09 -2.02
N VAL A 85 -14.57 1.21 -3.00
CA VAL A 85 -13.84 1.52 -4.24
C VAL A 85 -14.49 2.70 -4.97
N ALA A 86 -15.81 2.73 -5.08
CA ALA A 86 -16.50 3.85 -5.73
C ALA A 86 -16.28 5.18 -4.98
N GLU A 87 -16.19 5.17 -3.66
CA GLU A 87 -15.91 6.36 -2.84
C GLU A 87 -14.46 6.83 -3.01
N ILE A 88 -13.49 5.89 -3.00
CA ILE A 88 -12.08 6.20 -3.28
C ILE A 88 -11.94 6.81 -4.69
N ILE A 89 -12.55 6.20 -5.69
CA ILE A 89 -12.48 6.68 -7.08
C ILE A 89 -13.09 8.06 -7.23
N ARG A 90 -14.28 8.31 -6.67
CA ARG A 90 -14.90 9.65 -6.70
C ARG A 90 -14.02 10.70 -6.00
N SER A 91 -13.37 10.35 -4.90
CA SER A 91 -12.45 11.28 -4.23
C SER A 91 -11.24 11.61 -5.09
N LEU A 92 -10.68 10.63 -5.81
CA LEU A 92 -9.56 10.83 -6.73
C LEU A 92 -9.98 11.64 -7.97
N GLU A 93 -11.15 11.37 -8.53
CA GLU A 93 -11.73 12.16 -9.63
C GLU A 93 -11.92 13.63 -9.22
N HIS A 94 -12.40 13.87 -8.01
CA HIS A 94 -12.50 15.23 -7.47
C HIS A 94 -11.13 15.90 -7.35
N ILE A 95 -10.12 15.20 -6.85
CA ILE A 95 -8.74 15.72 -6.79
C ILE A 95 -8.24 16.06 -8.19
N ALA A 96 -8.42 15.18 -9.17
CA ALA A 96 -7.97 15.38 -10.55
C ALA A 96 -8.69 16.56 -11.24
N ALA A 97 -9.98 16.77 -10.94
CA ALA A 97 -10.76 17.89 -11.47
C ALA A 97 -10.28 19.27 -10.93
N ASN A 98 -9.61 19.29 -9.78
CA ASN A 98 -9.09 20.52 -9.16
C ASN A 98 -7.62 20.83 -9.51
N GLY A 99 -7.02 20.10 -10.45
CA GLY A 99 -5.67 20.36 -10.96
C GLY A 99 -4.91 19.08 -11.30
N PRO A 100 -3.77 19.20 -11.97
CA PRO A 100 -2.96 18.06 -12.36
C PRO A 100 -2.43 17.32 -11.13
N ILE A 101 -2.27 16.01 -11.28
CA ILE A 101 -1.65 15.13 -10.29
C ILE A 101 -0.32 14.67 -10.88
N ASP A 102 0.78 14.85 -10.15
CA ASP A 102 2.13 14.45 -10.58
C ASP A 102 2.51 13.05 -10.07
N VAL A 103 1.95 12.67 -8.90
CA VAL A 103 2.18 11.35 -8.29
C VAL A 103 0.98 10.90 -7.46
N VAL A 104 0.77 9.59 -7.39
CA VAL A 104 -0.24 8.98 -6.51
C VAL A 104 0.43 8.03 -5.53
N ALA A 105 0.16 8.19 -4.24
CA ALA A 105 0.40 7.17 -3.23
C ALA A 105 -0.91 6.41 -2.98
N LEU A 106 -0.97 5.16 -3.45
CA LEU A 106 -2.09 4.24 -3.26
C LEU A 106 -1.71 3.22 -2.19
N LEU A 107 -2.12 3.43 -0.95
CA LEU A 107 -1.77 2.57 0.17
C LEU A 107 -2.68 1.33 0.19
N LEU A 108 -2.08 0.16 0.08
CA LEU A 108 -2.75 -1.13 0.08
C LEU A 108 -2.09 -2.06 1.12
N HIS A 109 -2.82 -3.07 1.58
CA HIS A 109 -2.27 -4.06 2.50
C HIS A 109 -1.52 -5.18 1.77
N GLY A 110 -2.07 -5.71 0.70
CA GLY A 110 -1.54 -6.87 0.00
C GLY A 110 -2.18 -8.21 0.41
N ALA A 111 -3.08 -8.20 1.39
CA ALA A 111 -3.79 -9.40 1.86
C ALA A 111 -5.32 -9.22 1.82
N LEU A 112 -5.82 -8.32 0.98
CA LEU A 112 -7.26 -8.12 0.81
C LEU A 112 -7.88 -9.30 0.04
N VAL A 113 -8.86 -9.95 0.66
CA VAL A 113 -9.71 -10.96 0.01
C VAL A 113 -11.14 -10.44 -0.04
N VAL A 114 -11.74 -10.51 -1.23
CA VAL A 114 -13.11 -10.02 -1.50
C VAL A 114 -13.93 -11.12 -2.14
N GLU A 115 -15.19 -11.23 -1.76
CA GLU A 115 -16.12 -12.19 -2.38
C GLU A 115 -16.24 -11.94 -3.88
N GLY A 116 -16.00 -12.99 -4.67
CA GLY A 116 -16.16 -12.93 -6.13
C GLY A 116 -15.19 -12.03 -6.88
N VAL A 117 -14.20 -11.41 -6.20
CA VAL A 117 -13.18 -10.56 -6.82
C VAL A 117 -11.81 -11.21 -6.65
N THR A 118 -11.20 -11.62 -7.76
CA THR A 118 -9.96 -12.41 -7.72
C THR A 118 -8.72 -11.59 -7.38
N THR A 119 -8.65 -10.34 -7.84
CA THR A 119 -7.48 -9.44 -7.67
C THR A 119 -7.94 -8.04 -7.27
N PRO A 120 -8.50 -7.87 -6.06
CA PRO A 120 -9.16 -6.63 -5.67
C PRO A 120 -8.23 -5.40 -5.64
N GLU A 121 -6.98 -5.58 -5.25
CA GLU A 121 -6.01 -4.49 -5.16
C GLU A 121 -5.52 -4.07 -6.55
N THR A 122 -5.28 -5.03 -7.45
CA THR A 122 -4.97 -4.73 -8.86
C THR A 122 -6.17 -4.08 -9.57
N ASP A 123 -7.40 -4.50 -9.26
CA ASP A 123 -8.61 -3.88 -9.82
C ASP A 123 -8.71 -2.39 -9.42
N LEU A 124 -8.51 -2.09 -8.13
CA LEU A 124 -8.46 -0.70 -7.68
C LEU A 124 -7.31 0.08 -8.35
N ALA A 125 -6.11 -0.50 -8.41
CA ALA A 125 -4.95 0.15 -9.06
C ALA A 125 -5.21 0.46 -10.55
N ARG A 126 -5.90 -0.43 -11.29
CA ARG A 126 -6.32 -0.18 -12.69
C ARG A 126 -7.29 0.98 -12.81
N LYS A 127 -8.24 1.10 -11.88
CA LYS A 127 -9.19 2.22 -11.85
C LYS A 127 -8.46 3.54 -11.58
N VAL A 128 -7.52 3.55 -10.63
CA VAL A 128 -6.65 4.71 -10.37
C VAL A 128 -5.86 5.08 -11.61
N ARG A 129 -5.16 4.11 -12.23
CA ARG A 129 -4.38 4.32 -13.47
C ARG A 129 -5.23 4.93 -14.61
N LYS A 130 -6.49 4.49 -14.74
CA LYS A 130 -7.40 5.02 -15.75
C LYS A 130 -7.71 6.51 -15.55
N ILE A 131 -7.77 6.97 -14.31
CA ILE A 131 -8.05 8.39 -14.00
C ILE A 131 -6.82 9.25 -14.24
N VAL A 132 -5.67 8.83 -13.72
CA VAL A 132 -4.47 9.68 -13.71
C VAL A 132 -3.64 9.58 -15.01
N GLY A 133 -3.93 8.59 -15.86
CA GLY A 133 -3.21 8.39 -17.12
C GLY A 133 -1.87 7.64 -16.97
N PRO A 134 -1.17 7.38 -18.07
CA PRO A 134 0.04 6.56 -18.08
C PRO A 134 1.28 7.24 -17.51
N ASP A 135 1.34 8.57 -17.51
CA ASP A 135 2.53 9.34 -17.19
C ASP A 135 2.65 9.63 -15.68
N VAL A 136 1.56 9.61 -14.93
CA VAL A 136 1.55 9.81 -13.49
C VAL A 136 2.06 8.57 -12.78
N ARG A 137 3.07 8.71 -11.93
CA ARG A 137 3.63 7.58 -11.19
C ARG A 137 2.72 7.18 -10.02
N ILE A 138 2.48 5.88 -9.89
CA ILE A 138 1.69 5.30 -8.79
C ILE A 138 2.62 4.48 -7.90
N ALA A 139 2.67 4.86 -6.64
CA ALA A 139 3.43 4.23 -5.56
C ALA A 139 2.50 3.42 -4.66
N VAL A 140 2.85 2.17 -4.37
CA VAL A 140 2.06 1.26 -3.54
C VAL A 140 2.92 0.66 -2.42
N PRO A 141 2.67 1.00 -1.16
CA PRO A 141 3.21 0.24 -0.04
C PRO A 141 2.34 -0.99 0.22
N LEU A 142 2.96 -2.09 0.62
CA LEU A 142 2.28 -3.30 1.06
C LEU A 142 2.79 -3.72 2.44
N ASP A 143 1.95 -4.40 3.18
CA ASP A 143 2.34 -4.98 4.46
C ASP A 143 3.34 -6.14 4.31
N PHE A 144 4.04 -6.49 5.39
CA PHE A 144 4.92 -7.66 5.46
C PHE A 144 4.17 -8.97 5.12
N HIS A 145 2.89 -9.06 5.47
CA HIS A 145 2.03 -10.23 5.21
C HIS A 145 1.35 -10.20 3.84
N ALA A 146 1.84 -9.39 2.91
CA ALA A 146 1.22 -9.28 1.59
C ALA A 146 1.31 -10.57 0.77
N ASN A 147 0.20 -10.96 0.18
CA ASN A 147 0.09 -11.91 -0.93
C ASN A 147 0.08 -11.12 -2.25
N VAL A 148 1.24 -10.61 -2.66
CA VAL A 148 1.33 -9.68 -3.79
C VAL A 148 0.68 -10.24 -5.05
N GLU A 149 -0.37 -9.60 -5.54
CA GLU A 149 -1.05 -9.99 -6.76
C GLU A 149 -0.10 -9.90 -7.98
N PRO A 150 -0.08 -10.91 -8.87
CA PRO A 150 0.93 -10.98 -9.95
C PRO A 150 0.92 -9.79 -10.90
N MET A 151 -0.25 -9.19 -11.12
CA MET A 151 -0.43 -8.09 -12.07
C MET A 151 -0.21 -6.71 -11.44
N LEU A 152 -0.21 -6.57 -10.12
CA LEU A 152 -0.09 -5.28 -9.45
C LEU A 152 1.19 -4.51 -9.88
N PRO A 153 2.40 -5.12 -9.90
CA PRO A 153 3.61 -4.41 -10.34
C PRO A 153 3.66 -4.06 -11.83
N GLN A 154 2.69 -4.53 -12.63
CA GLN A 154 2.57 -4.18 -14.05
C GLN A 154 1.61 -2.99 -14.27
N VAL A 155 0.76 -2.70 -13.30
CA VAL A 155 -0.23 -1.61 -13.35
C VAL A 155 0.32 -0.35 -12.70
N VAL A 156 1.11 -0.51 -11.63
CA VAL A 156 1.71 0.60 -10.87
C VAL A 156 3.22 0.69 -11.10
N ASP A 157 3.86 1.75 -10.64
CA ASP A 157 5.26 2.02 -10.95
C ASP A 157 6.22 1.47 -9.90
N VAL A 158 5.92 1.72 -8.63
CA VAL A 158 6.75 1.28 -7.49
C VAL A 158 5.87 0.57 -6.48
N VAL A 159 6.25 -0.65 -6.13
CA VAL A 159 5.69 -1.41 -5.02
C VAL A 159 6.82 -1.76 -4.08
N ILE A 160 6.69 -1.43 -2.81
CA ILE A 160 7.59 -1.92 -1.76
C ILE A 160 6.78 -2.51 -0.61
N GLY A 161 7.41 -3.29 0.25
CA GLY A 161 6.78 -3.87 1.42
C GLY A 161 7.42 -3.48 2.74
N GLY A 162 6.73 -3.70 3.84
CA GLY A 162 7.31 -3.78 5.15
C GLY A 162 8.34 -4.91 5.23
N LYS A 163 9.45 -4.71 5.92
CA LYS A 163 10.49 -5.72 6.13
C LYS A 163 10.38 -6.39 7.50
N LEU A 164 9.73 -5.72 8.43
CA LEU A 164 9.69 -6.14 9.83
C LEU A 164 8.29 -6.56 10.28
N TYR A 165 8.29 -7.60 11.10
CA TYR A 165 7.15 -7.97 11.93
C TYR A 165 7.66 -8.28 13.35
N PRO A 166 7.19 -7.60 14.42
CA PRO A 166 6.18 -6.52 14.41
C PRO A 166 6.54 -5.31 13.52
N HIS A 167 5.53 -4.61 13.03
CA HIS A 167 5.61 -3.53 12.02
C HIS A 167 6.27 -2.25 12.58
N ALA A 168 7.58 -2.30 12.86
CA ALA A 168 8.32 -1.17 13.42
C ALA A 168 8.93 -0.24 12.35
N ASP A 169 8.86 -0.62 11.08
CA ASP A 169 9.52 0.08 9.98
C ASP A 169 8.57 0.84 9.03
N THR A 170 7.26 0.76 9.21
CA THR A 170 6.25 1.25 8.26
C THR A 170 6.42 2.73 7.89
N HIS A 171 6.77 3.59 8.85
CA HIS A 171 7.05 5.00 8.58
C HIS A 171 8.29 5.17 7.67
N ALA A 172 9.41 4.57 8.04
CA ALA A 172 10.64 4.62 7.25
C ALA A 172 10.43 4.02 5.84
N ARG A 173 9.62 2.96 5.73
CA ARG A 173 9.24 2.35 4.47
C ARG A 173 8.34 3.26 3.63
N GLY A 174 7.42 4.01 4.26
CA GLY A 174 6.62 5.04 3.58
C GLY A 174 7.50 6.14 2.98
N LYS A 175 8.49 6.63 3.73
CA LYS A 175 9.49 7.58 3.20
C LYS A 175 10.30 6.97 2.04
N LYS A 176 10.80 5.75 2.19
CA LYS A 176 11.56 5.03 1.14
C LYS A 176 10.75 4.86 -0.14
N LEU A 177 9.44 4.52 -0.01
CA LEU A 177 8.53 4.41 -1.15
C LEU A 177 8.51 5.70 -1.97
N MET A 178 8.30 6.84 -1.32
CA MET A 178 8.24 8.12 -2.01
C MET A 178 9.59 8.53 -2.58
N GLN A 179 10.69 8.30 -1.87
CA GLN A 179 12.04 8.55 -2.39
C GLN A 179 12.29 7.78 -3.70
N LEU A 180 11.94 6.49 -3.77
CA LEU A 180 12.07 5.69 -4.99
C LEU A 180 11.12 6.13 -6.09
N THR A 181 9.93 6.58 -5.71
CA THR A 181 8.91 7.02 -6.68
C THR A 181 9.28 8.35 -7.32
N LEU A 182 9.86 9.26 -6.56
CA LEU A 182 10.26 10.59 -7.03
C LEU A 182 11.67 10.61 -7.66
N ASP A 183 12.43 9.52 -7.53
CA ASP A 183 13.77 9.39 -8.08
C ASP A 183 13.76 9.44 -9.62
N PRO A 184 14.60 10.27 -10.26
CA PRO A 184 14.69 10.39 -11.72
C PRO A 184 15.17 9.10 -12.42
N THR A 185 15.77 8.14 -11.70
CA THR A 185 16.11 6.80 -12.22
C THR A 185 14.88 6.03 -12.69
N ALA A 186 13.68 6.43 -12.24
CA ALA A 186 12.40 5.81 -12.57
C ALA A 186 12.37 4.30 -12.25
N TRP A 187 12.72 3.97 -11.03
CA TRP A 187 12.69 2.60 -10.51
C TRP A 187 11.39 1.86 -10.84
N ARG A 188 11.50 0.55 -11.07
CA ARG A 188 10.37 -0.36 -11.35
C ARG A 188 10.46 -1.58 -10.46
N THR A 189 9.31 -2.04 -9.97
CA THR A 189 9.23 -3.23 -9.13
C THR A 189 9.19 -4.50 -9.98
N ARG A 190 9.93 -5.52 -9.53
CA ARG A 190 9.82 -6.90 -10.01
C ARG A 190 9.43 -7.81 -8.85
N ARG A 191 8.48 -8.69 -9.11
CA ARG A 191 7.99 -9.69 -8.16
C ARG A 191 8.44 -11.08 -8.57
N PHE A 192 8.90 -11.82 -7.58
CA PHE A 192 9.19 -13.26 -7.71
C PHE A 192 8.40 -14.01 -6.63
N ARG A 193 7.95 -15.22 -6.95
CA ARG A 193 7.37 -16.14 -5.98
C ARG A 193 8.38 -17.21 -5.66
N LEU A 194 8.73 -17.32 -4.39
CA LEU A 194 9.58 -18.40 -3.90
C LEU A 194 8.76 -19.71 -3.81
N PRO A 195 9.35 -20.88 -4.07
CA PRO A 195 8.69 -22.17 -4.00
C PRO A 195 8.58 -22.69 -2.56
N VAL A 196 8.34 -21.80 -1.61
CA VAL A 196 8.19 -22.09 -0.19
C VAL A 196 7.00 -21.33 0.37
N ALA A 197 6.40 -21.85 1.42
CA ALA A 197 5.41 -21.15 2.25
C ALA A 197 5.88 -21.18 3.69
N ALA A 198 5.88 -20.02 4.33
CA ALA A 198 6.20 -19.89 5.74
C ALA A 198 4.91 -19.85 6.55
N PRO A 199 4.75 -20.68 7.60
CA PRO A 199 3.59 -20.56 8.48
C PRO A 199 3.67 -19.25 9.26
N MET A 200 2.52 -18.65 9.61
CA MET A 200 2.44 -17.39 10.37
C MET A 200 3.29 -17.40 11.65
N SER A 201 3.37 -18.54 12.32
CA SER A 201 4.19 -18.71 13.55
C SER A 201 5.70 -18.57 13.32
N ALA A 202 6.16 -18.62 12.06
CA ALA A 202 7.57 -18.43 11.70
C ALA A 202 7.83 -17.05 11.05
N GLN A 203 6.79 -16.21 10.91
CA GLN A 203 6.86 -14.92 10.23
C GLN A 203 7.16 -13.79 11.23
N THR A 204 8.27 -13.87 11.94
CA THR A 204 8.75 -12.79 12.81
C THR A 204 10.17 -12.40 12.38
N SER A 205 10.43 -11.10 12.27
CA SER A 205 11.71 -10.59 11.76
C SER A 205 12.87 -10.62 12.78
N ASP A 206 12.59 -10.90 14.04
CA ASP A 206 13.58 -11.03 15.12
C ASP A 206 14.05 -12.49 15.37
N ALA A 207 13.42 -13.47 14.73
CA ALA A 207 13.76 -14.89 14.79
C ALA A 207 13.94 -15.53 13.41
N GLU A 208 14.60 -16.70 13.39
CA GLU A 208 14.77 -17.46 12.13
C GLU A 208 13.45 -18.09 11.66
N PRO A 209 13.20 -18.17 10.34
CA PRO A 209 14.14 -17.83 9.24
C PRO A 209 14.11 -16.37 8.79
N PHE A 210 13.14 -15.55 9.17
CA PHE A 210 12.98 -14.20 8.64
C PHE A 210 14.09 -13.24 9.06
N LYS A 211 14.69 -13.42 10.24
CA LYS A 211 15.84 -12.63 10.67
C LYS A 211 16.99 -12.69 9.63
N SER A 212 17.36 -13.89 9.20
CA SER A 212 18.37 -14.07 8.17
C SER A 212 17.93 -13.57 6.81
N LEU A 213 16.65 -13.70 6.44
CA LEU A 213 16.11 -13.21 5.18
C LEU A 213 16.12 -11.68 5.10
N VAL A 214 15.77 -10.99 6.18
CA VAL A 214 15.87 -9.52 6.29
C VAL A 214 17.33 -9.07 6.19
N ALA A 215 18.25 -9.73 6.90
CA ALA A 215 19.67 -9.42 6.82
C ALA A 215 20.21 -9.61 5.40
N LEU A 216 19.87 -10.71 4.73
CA LEU A 216 20.25 -10.99 3.35
C LEU A 216 19.69 -9.95 2.36
N SER A 217 18.40 -9.54 2.53
CA SER A 217 17.81 -8.53 1.67
C SER A 217 18.55 -7.19 1.78
N ASN A 218 18.91 -6.78 2.98
CA ASN A 218 19.70 -5.56 3.22
C ASN A 218 21.11 -5.68 2.63
N GLU A 219 21.75 -6.84 2.74
CA GLU A 219 23.07 -7.08 2.13
C GLU A 219 23.02 -6.99 0.59
N ILE A 220 21.97 -7.54 -0.02
CA ILE A 220 21.78 -7.46 -1.49
C ILE A 220 21.65 -6.01 -1.95
N GLU A 221 20.90 -5.17 -1.22
CA GLU A 221 20.78 -3.75 -1.52
C GLU A 221 22.15 -3.03 -1.45
N LEU A 222 22.96 -3.35 -0.44
CA LEU A 222 24.30 -2.76 -0.28
C LEU A 222 25.27 -3.14 -1.42
N ARG A 223 25.04 -4.26 -2.11
CA ARG A 223 25.85 -4.65 -3.28
C ARG A 223 25.59 -3.76 -4.51
N GLY A 224 24.52 -2.98 -4.48
CA GLY A 224 24.11 -2.07 -5.55
C GLY A 224 23.34 -2.76 -6.69
N GLY A 225 22.68 -1.94 -7.50
CA GLY A 225 21.86 -2.40 -8.63
C GLY A 225 20.40 -2.69 -8.31
N LEU A 226 20.07 -2.88 -7.03
CA LEU A 226 18.68 -2.96 -6.52
C LEU A 226 18.50 -1.89 -5.44
N ALA A 227 17.44 -1.10 -5.57
CA ALA A 227 17.17 -0.01 -4.64
C ALA A 227 16.45 -0.46 -3.38
N ASP A 228 15.77 -1.60 -3.46
CA ASP A 228 14.99 -2.19 -2.38
C ASP A 228 14.75 -3.68 -2.63
N VAL A 229 14.89 -4.50 -1.62
CA VAL A 229 14.63 -5.95 -1.64
C VAL A 229 13.81 -6.33 -0.42
N VAL A 230 12.66 -6.95 -0.63
CA VAL A 230 11.75 -7.37 0.45
C VAL A 230 11.34 -8.82 0.26
N VAL A 231 11.35 -9.57 1.34
CA VAL A 231 10.77 -10.91 1.42
C VAL A 231 9.49 -10.79 2.24
N MET A 232 8.35 -10.98 1.59
CA MET A 232 7.04 -10.94 2.23
C MET A 232 6.61 -12.34 2.64
N GLY A 233 6.06 -12.47 3.85
CA GLY A 233 5.65 -13.75 4.40
C GLY A 233 4.39 -14.32 3.74
N GLY A 234 3.49 -13.43 3.33
CA GLY A 234 2.12 -13.77 2.92
C GLY A 234 1.21 -13.99 4.13
N PHE A 235 -0.09 -14.09 3.88
CA PHE A 235 -1.13 -14.23 4.90
C PHE A 235 -2.10 -15.38 4.57
#